data_a03ab4bbb46adf90fdca9951b35bbde6
#
_entry.id   a03ab4bbb46adf90fdca9951b35bbde6
#
_cell.length_a   1.000
_cell.length_b   1.000
_cell.length_c   1.000
_cell.angle_alpha   90.00
_cell.angle_beta   90.00
_cell.angle_gamma   90.00
#
_symmetry.space_group_name_H-M   'P 1'
#
loop_
_entity.id
_entity.type
_entity.pdbx_description
1 polymer ?
#
loop_
_entity_poly.entity_id
_entity_poly.type
_entity_poly.pdbx_seq_one_letter_code
_entity_poly.pdbx_strand_id
1 'polypeptide(L)'
;MSQPSSRSAVGTILPTGLMLFALFFGAGNLIFPPLLGAASGRSFIPVMAGFLATGVLMPLITVVAVSTSGEGILGLARRVGPRFGLVMPLAVYLAIGPLYAIARVTTVAYELATRPVLEMWGFHDSRLALLAHVTVFMGV
;
A
#
# COMPACT_ATOMS: atom_id res chain seq x y z
N MET A 1 -21.34 25.81 21.16
CA MET A 1 -20.74 24.79 20.25
C MET A 1 -20.83 25.34 18.83
N SER A 2 -19.76 25.95 18.34
CA SER A 2 -19.71 26.49 16.98
C SER A 2 -19.56 25.34 15.97
N GLN A 3 -20.52 25.22 15.06
CA GLN A 3 -20.45 24.29 13.94
C GLN A 3 -19.20 24.61 13.09
N PRO A 4 -18.36 23.64 12.76
CA PRO A 4 -17.24 23.88 11.84
C PRO A 4 -17.79 24.32 10.49
N SER A 5 -17.31 25.45 9.97
CA SER A 5 -17.75 25.95 8.67
C SER A 5 -17.44 24.91 7.58
N SER A 6 -18.33 24.77 6.59
CA SER A 6 -18.19 23.80 5.49
C SER A 6 -16.83 23.90 4.74
N ARG A 7 -16.22 25.07 4.74
CA ARG A 7 -14.87 25.30 4.18
C ARG A 7 -13.76 24.59 4.96
N SER A 8 -13.88 24.46 6.30
CA SER A 8 -12.89 23.73 7.11
C SER A 8 -13.03 22.22 6.95
N ALA A 9 -14.23 21.72 6.72
CA ALA A 9 -14.47 20.29 6.48
C ALA A 9 -13.83 19.82 5.16
N VAL A 10 -14.05 20.54 4.05
CA VAL A 10 -13.43 20.22 2.76
C VAL A 10 -11.91 20.34 2.84
N GLY A 11 -11.39 21.36 3.54
CA GLY A 11 -9.95 21.56 3.78
C GLY A 11 -9.27 20.41 4.53
N THR A 12 -10.03 19.62 5.29
CA THR A 12 -9.50 18.44 6.00
C THR A 12 -9.79 17.14 5.24
N ILE A 13 -10.98 17.01 4.66
CA ILE A 13 -11.41 15.77 3.98
C ILE A 13 -10.56 15.49 2.74
N LEU A 14 -10.27 16.52 1.93
CA LEU A 14 -9.53 16.33 0.68
C LEU A 14 -8.08 15.86 0.92
N PRO A 15 -7.26 16.53 1.75
CA PRO A 15 -5.92 16.05 2.06
C PRO A 15 -5.91 14.66 2.71
N THR A 16 -6.84 14.39 3.64
CA THR A 16 -6.95 13.09 4.30
C THR A 16 -7.35 12.00 3.30
N GLY A 17 -8.28 12.28 2.40
CA GLY A 17 -8.67 11.36 1.34
C GLY A 17 -7.53 11.06 0.37
N LEU A 18 -6.77 12.07 -0.05
CA LEU A 18 -5.59 11.90 -0.91
C LEU A 18 -4.47 11.12 -0.20
N MET A 19 -4.27 11.37 1.09
CA MET A 19 -3.31 10.62 1.89
C MET A 19 -3.70 9.14 1.99
N LEU A 20 -4.96 8.84 2.27
CA LEU A 20 -5.47 7.47 2.29
C LEU A 20 -5.37 6.82 0.90
N PHE A 21 -5.72 7.54 -0.15
CA PHE A 21 -5.55 7.05 -1.51
C PHE A 21 -4.09 6.69 -1.79
N ALA A 22 -3.14 7.57 -1.48
CA ALA A 22 -1.71 7.31 -1.68
C ALA A 22 -1.21 6.12 -0.85
N LEU A 23 -1.76 5.89 0.34
CA LEU A 23 -1.43 4.76 1.20
C LEU A 23 -1.91 3.42 0.61
N PHE A 24 -3.12 3.39 0.07
CA PHE A 24 -3.73 2.15 -0.46
C PHE A 24 -3.43 1.91 -1.93
N PHE A 25 -3.18 2.95 -2.71
CA PHE A 25 -2.89 2.85 -4.14
C PHE A 25 -1.39 2.62 -4.37
N GLY A 26 -0.98 1.37 -4.35
CA GLY A 26 0.39 0.96 -4.62
C GLY A 26 0.58 0.39 -6.03
N ALA A 27 1.83 0.14 -6.41
CA ALA A 27 2.20 -0.47 -7.70
C ALA A 27 1.48 -1.82 -7.95
N GLY A 28 1.19 -2.57 -6.89
CA GLY A 28 0.42 -3.81 -6.98
C GLY A 28 -0.98 -3.61 -7.55
N ASN A 29 -1.61 -2.48 -7.25
CA ASN A 29 -2.97 -2.19 -7.74
C ASN A 29 -3.02 -1.93 -9.26
N LEU A 30 -1.89 -1.57 -9.86
CA LEU A 30 -1.76 -1.43 -11.31
C LEU A 30 -1.42 -2.75 -12.00
N ILE A 31 -0.65 -3.61 -11.33
CA ILE A 31 -0.10 -4.83 -11.93
C ILE A 31 -1.02 -6.03 -11.72
N PHE A 32 -1.51 -6.25 -10.50
CA PHE A 32 -2.25 -7.47 -10.17
C PHE A 32 -3.62 -7.60 -10.86
N PRO A 33 -4.49 -6.57 -10.93
CA PRO A 33 -5.78 -6.74 -11.58
C PRO A 33 -5.67 -7.13 -13.06
N PRO A 34 -4.83 -6.48 -13.90
CA PRO A 34 -4.64 -6.92 -15.28
C PRO A 34 -4.06 -8.32 -15.41
N LEU A 35 -3.07 -8.69 -14.57
CA LEU A 35 -2.49 -10.04 -14.57
C LEU A 35 -3.51 -11.11 -14.19
N LEU A 36 -4.27 -10.89 -13.11
CA LEU A 36 -5.33 -11.79 -12.69
C LEU A 36 -6.43 -11.90 -13.74
N GLY A 37 -6.80 -10.77 -14.37
CA GLY A 37 -7.76 -10.75 -15.47
C GLY A 37 -7.31 -11.60 -16.65
N ALA A 38 -6.06 -11.44 -17.08
CA ALA A 38 -5.48 -12.19 -18.18
C ALA A 38 -5.33 -13.70 -17.86
N ALA A 39 -4.94 -14.03 -16.62
CA ALA A 39 -4.72 -15.42 -16.19
C ALA A 39 -6.02 -16.19 -15.90
N SER A 40 -7.12 -15.50 -15.55
CA SER A 40 -8.35 -16.13 -15.07
C SER A 40 -9.22 -16.74 -16.17
N GLY A 41 -9.06 -16.34 -17.43
CA GLY A 41 -9.83 -16.87 -18.56
C GLY A 41 -11.34 -16.89 -18.30
N ARG A 42 -11.95 -18.08 -18.34
CA ARG A 42 -13.40 -18.27 -18.08
C ARG A 42 -13.80 -18.02 -16.62
N SER A 43 -12.85 -18.05 -15.69
CA SER A 43 -13.08 -17.84 -14.25
C SER A 43 -12.89 -16.38 -13.83
N PHE A 44 -12.94 -15.44 -14.77
CA PHE A 44 -12.72 -14.00 -14.51
C PHE A 44 -13.61 -13.46 -13.39
N ILE A 45 -14.92 -13.73 -13.44
CA ILE A 45 -15.88 -13.18 -12.47
C ILE A 45 -15.59 -13.63 -11.02
N PRO A 46 -15.46 -14.95 -10.70
CA PRO A 46 -15.17 -15.36 -9.34
C PRO A 46 -13.78 -14.92 -8.86
N VAL A 47 -12.78 -14.87 -9.73
CA VAL A 47 -11.44 -14.40 -9.39
C VAL A 47 -11.47 -12.90 -9.04
N MET A 48 -12.13 -12.08 -9.86
CA MET A 48 -12.25 -10.64 -9.59
C MET A 48 -13.12 -10.35 -8.37
N ALA A 49 -14.19 -11.11 -8.12
CA ALA A 49 -15.00 -10.99 -6.92
C ALA A 49 -14.17 -11.28 -5.65
N GLY A 50 -13.38 -12.35 -5.65
CA GLY A 50 -12.45 -12.66 -4.56
C GLY A 50 -11.40 -11.58 -4.37
N PHE A 51 -10.81 -11.10 -5.46
CA PHE A 51 -9.83 -10.00 -5.41
C PHE A 51 -10.43 -8.70 -4.82
N LEU A 52 -11.63 -8.31 -5.26
CA LEU A 52 -12.32 -7.12 -4.72
C LEU A 52 -12.72 -7.30 -3.26
N ALA A 53 -13.19 -8.48 -2.86
CA ALA A 53 -13.55 -8.78 -1.48
C ALA A 53 -12.34 -8.66 -0.54
N THR A 54 -11.19 -9.19 -0.94
CA THR A 54 -9.98 -9.20 -0.10
C THR A 54 -9.14 -7.92 -0.24
N GLY A 55 -8.99 -7.41 -1.45
CA GLY A 55 -8.13 -6.26 -1.74
C GLY A 55 -8.79 -4.91 -1.53
N VAL A 56 -10.12 -4.82 -1.56
CA VAL A 56 -10.86 -3.57 -1.41
C VAL A 56 -11.76 -3.59 -0.17
N LEU A 57 -12.66 -4.57 -0.09
CA LEU A 57 -13.68 -4.59 0.96
C LEU A 57 -13.10 -4.80 2.36
N MET A 58 -12.14 -5.72 2.53
CA MET A 58 -11.50 -5.94 3.84
C MET A 58 -10.73 -4.72 4.36
N PRO A 59 -9.83 -4.07 3.59
CA PRO A 59 -9.19 -2.84 4.02
C PRO A 59 -10.19 -1.73 4.36
N LEU A 60 -11.25 -1.57 3.59
CA LEU A 60 -12.29 -0.56 3.82
C LEU A 60 -13.01 -0.81 5.15
N ILE A 61 -13.44 -2.04 5.42
CA ILE A 61 -14.06 -2.43 6.69
C ILE A 61 -13.09 -2.16 7.85
N THR A 62 -11.80 -2.47 7.69
CA THR A 62 -10.79 -2.23 8.71
C THR A 62 -10.63 -0.74 9.02
N VAL A 63 -10.56 0.12 7.99
CA VAL A 63 -10.48 1.57 8.19
C VAL A 63 -11.71 2.09 8.94
N VAL A 64 -12.90 1.66 8.55
CA VAL A 64 -14.15 2.05 9.23
C VAL A 64 -14.14 1.56 10.69
N ALA A 65 -13.77 0.30 10.94
CA ALA A 65 -13.73 -0.26 12.29
C ALA A 65 -12.73 0.47 13.19
N VAL A 66 -11.53 0.80 12.68
CA VAL A 66 -10.53 1.55 13.44
C VAL A 66 -11.00 2.99 13.69
N SER A 67 -11.57 3.66 12.68
CA SER A 67 -12.03 5.05 12.82
C SER A 67 -13.20 5.21 13.78
N THR A 68 -14.09 4.22 13.83
CA THR A 68 -15.26 4.24 14.72
C THR A 68 -14.95 3.75 16.15
N SER A 69 -13.84 3.02 16.35
CA SER A 69 -13.46 2.52 17.69
C SER A 69 -13.07 3.62 18.68
N GLY A 70 -12.61 4.77 18.20
CA GLY A 70 -12.08 5.87 19.01
C GLY A 70 -10.75 5.59 19.72
N GLU A 71 -10.27 4.35 19.70
CA GLU A 71 -9.03 3.92 20.40
C GLU A 71 -7.85 3.76 19.46
N GLY A 72 -8.07 3.76 18.16
CA GLY A 72 -7.07 3.46 17.15
C GLY A 72 -6.58 2.00 17.18
N ILE A 73 -5.57 1.70 16.36
CA ILE A 73 -5.07 0.34 16.20
C ILE A 73 -4.44 -0.23 17.48
N LEU A 74 -3.77 0.62 18.26
CA LEU A 74 -3.14 0.21 19.53
C LEU A 74 -4.16 -0.17 20.59
N GLY A 75 -5.24 0.60 20.70
CA GLY A 75 -6.33 0.30 21.64
C GLY A 75 -7.01 -1.01 21.31
N LEU A 76 -7.35 -1.21 20.03
CA LEU A 76 -7.95 -2.46 19.56
C LEU A 76 -7.04 -3.68 19.79
N ALA A 77 -5.74 -3.55 19.49
CA ALA A 77 -4.79 -4.63 19.70
C ALA A 77 -4.62 -4.98 21.20
N ARG A 78 -4.67 -3.99 22.10
CA ARG A 78 -4.58 -4.21 23.55
C ARG A 78 -5.79 -4.95 24.13
N ARG A 79 -6.96 -4.92 23.47
CA ARG A 79 -8.14 -5.71 23.89
C ARG A 79 -7.88 -7.22 23.81
N VAL A 80 -7.02 -7.67 22.89
CA VAL A 80 -6.61 -9.08 22.80
C VAL A 80 -5.65 -9.45 23.93
N GLY A 81 -4.75 -8.53 24.31
CA GLY A 81 -3.83 -8.69 25.42
C GLY A 81 -2.68 -7.69 25.35
N PRO A 82 -2.02 -7.41 26.51
CA PRO A 82 -0.99 -6.38 26.57
C PRO A 82 0.24 -6.71 25.71
N ARG A 83 0.64 -7.97 25.63
CA ARG A 83 1.75 -8.42 24.78
C ARG A 83 1.38 -8.35 23.30
N PHE A 84 0.16 -8.72 22.95
CA PHE A 84 -0.34 -8.62 21.57
C PHE A 84 -0.41 -7.16 21.10
N GLY A 85 -0.87 -6.25 21.99
CA GLY A 85 -0.91 -4.82 21.73
C GLY A 85 0.46 -4.17 21.48
N LEU A 86 1.55 -4.80 21.89
CA LEU A 86 2.92 -4.34 21.61
C LEU A 86 3.50 -5.02 20.36
N VAL A 87 3.41 -6.34 20.31
CA VAL A 87 4.09 -7.15 19.28
C VAL A 87 3.42 -6.97 17.91
N MET A 88 2.10 -6.93 17.86
CA MET A 88 1.36 -6.84 16.57
C MET A 88 1.63 -5.53 15.81
N PRO A 89 1.52 -4.33 16.43
CA PRO A 89 1.86 -3.09 15.75
C PRO A 89 3.33 -3.03 15.33
N LEU A 90 4.24 -3.53 16.15
CA LEU A 90 5.66 -3.59 15.81
C LEU A 90 5.90 -4.49 14.59
N ALA A 91 5.29 -5.67 14.56
CA ALA A 91 5.38 -6.58 13.42
C ALA A 91 4.83 -5.96 12.13
N VAL A 92 3.69 -5.27 12.22
CA VAL A 92 3.10 -4.54 11.09
C VAL A 92 4.02 -3.41 10.62
N TYR A 93 4.59 -2.62 11.52
CA TYR A 93 5.53 -1.56 11.19
C TYR A 93 6.78 -2.09 10.48
N LEU A 94 7.36 -3.18 10.97
CA LEU A 94 8.51 -3.82 10.35
C LEU A 94 8.16 -4.41 8.97
N ALA A 95 6.99 -5.03 8.83
CA ALA A 95 6.54 -5.61 7.57
C ALA A 95 6.24 -4.53 6.52
N ILE A 96 5.54 -3.45 6.89
CA ILE A 96 5.22 -2.34 5.96
C ILE A 96 6.48 -1.53 5.63
N GLY A 97 7.39 -1.35 6.58
CA GLY A 97 8.63 -0.60 6.41
C GLY A 97 9.77 -1.44 5.82
N PRO A 98 10.84 -1.64 6.61
CA PRO A 98 12.13 -2.08 6.10
C PRO A 98 12.17 -3.52 5.57
N LEU A 99 11.32 -4.42 6.08
CA LEU A 99 11.47 -5.85 5.78
C LEU A 99 10.86 -6.27 4.44
N TYR A 100 9.76 -5.63 4.02
CA TYR A 100 9.04 -6.09 2.82
C TYR A 100 8.62 -4.97 1.87
N ALA A 101 7.84 -3.99 2.34
CA ALA A 101 7.18 -3.07 1.42
C ALA A 101 8.17 -2.13 0.73
N ILE A 102 9.17 -1.62 1.45
CA ILE A 102 10.20 -0.73 0.88
C ILE A 102 11.00 -1.49 -0.19
N ALA A 103 11.49 -2.69 0.11
CA ALA A 103 12.22 -3.51 -0.84
C ALA A 103 11.39 -3.83 -2.09
N ARG A 104 10.10 -4.15 -1.93
CA ARG A 104 9.19 -4.41 -3.03
C ARG A 104 8.92 -3.18 -3.89
N VAL A 105 8.65 -2.03 -3.27
CA VAL A 105 8.41 -0.77 -4.01
C VAL A 105 9.64 -0.37 -4.81
N THR A 106 10.84 -0.51 -4.23
CA THR A 106 12.11 -0.20 -4.90
C THR A 106 12.32 -1.07 -6.13
N THR A 107 12.09 -2.38 -6.03
CA THR A 107 12.24 -3.31 -7.18
C THR A 107 11.20 -3.03 -8.27
N VAL A 108 9.95 -2.77 -7.91
CA VAL A 108 8.89 -2.42 -8.88
C VAL A 108 9.20 -1.07 -9.55
N ALA A 109 9.69 -0.08 -8.81
CA ALA A 109 10.11 1.19 -9.37
C ALA A 109 11.26 1.03 -10.37
N TYR A 110 12.23 0.15 -10.06
CA TYR A 110 13.30 -0.21 -11.00
C TYR A 110 12.75 -0.81 -12.30
N GLU A 111 11.91 -1.84 -12.21
CA GLU A 111 11.34 -2.54 -13.35
C GLU A 111 10.47 -1.65 -14.25
N LEU A 112 9.68 -0.75 -13.65
CA LEU A 112 8.74 0.08 -14.40
C LEU A 112 9.34 1.40 -14.92
N ALA A 113 10.31 1.97 -14.23
CA ALA A 113 10.87 3.28 -14.57
C ALA A 113 12.31 3.20 -15.07
N THR A 114 13.19 2.57 -14.31
CA THR A 114 14.65 2.61 -14.59
C THR A 114 15.04 1.65 -15.70
N ARG A 115 14.56 0.42 -15.66
CA ARG A 115 14.90 -0.61 -16.63
C ARG A 115 14.56 -0.24 -18.08
N PRO A 116 13.32 0.24 -18.41
CA PRO A 116 12.99 0.62 -19.77
C PRO A 116 13.88 1.74 -20.33
N VAL A 117 14.25 2.72 -19.46
CA VAL A 117 15.16 3.80 -19.86
C VAL A 117 16.56 3.29 -20.17
N LEU A 118 17.07 2.37 -19.35
CA LEU A 118 18.39 1.76 -19.55
C LEU A 118 18.42 0.91 -20.84
N GLU A 119 17.35 0.15 -21.10
CA GLU A 119 17.21 -0.65 -22.32
C GLU A 119 17.18 0.23 -23.58
N MET A 120 16.54 1.39 -23.53
CA MET A 120 16.58 2.39 -24.61
C MET A 120 18.00 2.92 -24.88
N TRP A 121 18.87 2.94 -23.87
CA TRP A 121 20.26 3.39 -24.00
C TRP A 121 21.24 2.23 -24.25
N GLY A 122 20.72 1.02 -24.47
CA GLY A 122 21.55 -0.16 -24.81
C GLY A 122 22.18 -0.87 -23.60
N PHE A 123 21.80 -0.49 -22.38
CA PHE A 123 22.25 -1.18 -21.18
C PHE A 123 21.29 -2.33 -20.84
N HIS A 124 21.67 -3.55 -21.19
CA HIS A 124 20.90 -4.75 -20.90
C HIS A 124 21.35 -5.35 -19.57
N ASP A 125 20.40 -5.56 -18.67
CA ASP A 125 20.47 -6.36 -17.44
C ASP A 125 21.71 -6.11 -16.54
N SER A 126 21.93 -4.86 -16.17
CA SER A 126 23.04 -4.48 -15.31
C SER A 126 22.67 -4.59 -13.83
N ARG A 127 23.23 -5.58 -13.12
CA ARG A 127 23.16 -5.67 -11.65
C ARG A 127 23.65 -4.39 -10.97
N LEU A 128 24.61 -3.71 -11.59
CA LEU A 128 25.13 -2.42 -11.11
C LEU A 128 24.06 -1.32 -11.18
N ALA A 129 23.26 -1.30 -12.23
CA ALA A 129 22.16 -0.34 -12.36
C ALA A 129 21.07 -0.57 -11.30
N LEU A 130 20.75 -1.83 -11.00
CA LEU A 130 19.83 -2.17 -9.91
C LEU A 130 20.40 -1.74 -8.55
N LEU A 131 21.65 -2.03 -8.27
CA LEU A 131 22.30 -1.61 -7.02
C LEU A 131 22.36 -0.09 -6.89
N ALA A 132 22.70 0.63 -7.96
CA ALA A 132 22.69 2.08 -7.97
C ALA A 132 21.28 2.64 -7.72
N HIS A 133 20.25 2.09 -8.40
CA HIS A 133 18.85 2.48 -8.18
C HIS A 133 18.41 2.25 -6.73
N VAL A 134 18.69 1.05 -6.18
CA VAL A 134 18.34 0.72 -4.78
C VAL A 134 19.05 1.65 -3.81
N THR A 135 20.34 1.93 -4.03
CA THR A 135 21.11 2.83 -3.16
C THR A 135 20.55 4.25 -3.17
N VAL A 136 20.24 4.78 -4.34
CA VAL A 136 19.64 6.12 -4.47
C VAL A 136 18.25 6.15 -3.85
N PHE A 137 17.41 5.14 -4.14
CA PHE A 137 16.03 5.08 -3.64
C PHE A 137 15.96 4.95 -2.11
N MET A 138 16.90 4.22 -1.51
CA MET A 138 16.97 4.04 -0.05
C MET A 138 17.67 5.19 0.67
N GLY A 139 18.40 6.04 -0.06
CA GLY A 139 19.12 7.20 0.50
C GLY A 139 18.31 8.51 0.52
N VAL A 140 17.13 8.52 -0.11
CA VAL A 140 16.19 9.65 -0.14
C VAL A 140 15.07 9.44 0.86
#